data_805d30e22ccb390116f9e1db651825ef
#
_entry.id   805d30e22ccb390116f9e1db651825ef
#
_cell.length_a   1.000
_cell.length_b   1.000
_cell.length_c   1.000
_cell.angle_alpha   90.00
_cell.angle_beta   90.00
_cell.angle_gamma   90.00
#
_symmetry.space_group_name_H-M   'P 1'
#
loop_
_entity.id
_entity.type
_entity.pdbx_description
1 polymer ?
#
loop_
_entity_poly.entity_id
_entity_poly.type
_entity_poly.pdbx_seq_one_letter_code
_entity_poly.pdbx_strand_id
1 'polypeptide(L)'
;VDIARGRWWHALLFSQAVMAKRLVLSSEGTLPAEVWFNHENYRFRPIWTYEAEARGVKSYLYFYSINNQVIQPADHEIIISGYWHLMNWPRCLVWNSQQEEILQKYTHLETTYVQAGDMPYSDSNEELTPLSSPAIAVFDTPSYVLDVTFSLGQVYKYQKDHVIEAFYDDMIEAARANDLVICTKEKARHKRHLTARYLHILN
;
A
#
# COMPACT_ATOMS: atom_id res chain seq x y z
N VAL A 1 19.07 -27.66 -4.52
CA VAL A 1 20.28 -27.43 -5.33
C VAL A 1 20.21 -26.07 -6.04
N ASP A 2 19.09 -25.73 -6.70
CA ASP A 2 19.00 -24.49 -7.48
C ASP A 2 18.96 -23.21 -6.63
N ILE A 3 18.32 -23.25 -5.45
CA ILE A 3 18.31 -22.12 -4.51
C ILE A 3 19.74 -21.82 -4.03
N ALA A 4 20.51 -22.86 -3.69
CA ALA A 4 21.90 -22.70 -3.27
C ALA A 4 22.83 -22.15 -4.39
N ARG A 5 22.40 -22.23 -5.65
CA ARG A 5 23.06 -21.64 -6.83
C ARG A 5 22.54 -20.25 -7.18
N GLY A 6 21.77 -19.60 -6.28
CA GLY A 6 21.18 -18.29 -6.51
C GLY A 6 19.96 -18.27 -7.44
N ARG A 7 19.45 -19.41 -7.83
CA ARG A 7 18.25 -19.53 -8.69
C ARG A 7 16.97 -19.61 -7.87
N TRP A 8 16.78 -18.67 -6.95
CA TRP A 8 15.63 -18.60 -6.05
C TRP A 8 14.29 -18.56 -6.79
N TRP A 9 14.26 -18.01 -7.98
CA TRP A 9 13.08 -17.91 -8.83
C TRP A 9 12.55 -19.29 -9.28
N HIS A 10 13.39 -20.31 -9.35
CA HIS A 10 12.94 -21.70 -9.58
C HIS A 10 12.04 -22.19 -8.44
N ALA A 11 12.35 -21.87 -7.19
CA ALA A 11 11.52 -22.24 -6.06
C ALA A 11 10.16 -21.52 -6.11
N LEU A 12 10.17 -20.23 -6.49
CA LEU A 12 8.94 -19.46 -6.66
C LEU A 12 8.05 -20.07 -7.75
N LEU A 13 8.60 -20.31 -8.95
CA LEU A 13 7.86 -20.91 -10.05
C LEU A 13 7.35 -22.32 -9.70
N PHE A 14 8.18 -23.12 -9.02
CA PHE A 14 7.78 -24.45 -8.57
C PHE A 14 6.61 -24.39 -7.57
N SER A 15 6.66 -23.47 -6.60
CA SER A 15 5.57 -23.29 -5.64
C SER A 15 4.26 -22.89 -6.34
N GLN A 16 4.32 -21.98 -7.32
CA GLN A 16 3.17 -21.57 -8.11
C GLN A 16 2.62 -22.75 -8.96
N ALA A 17 3.50 -23.54 -9.56
CA ALA A 17 3.11 -24.72 -10.33
C ALA A 17 2.43 -25.79 -9.44
N VAL A 18 2.93 -26.00 -8.23
CA VAL A 18 2.32 -26.93 -7.26
C VAL A 18 0.92 -26.45 -6.87
N MET A 19 0.73 -25.14 -6.64
CA MET A 19 -0.59 -24.57 -6.33
C MET A 19 -1.56 -24.74 -7.50
N ALA A 20 -1.14 -24.42 -8.72
CA ALA A 20 -1.94 -24.63 -9.92
C ALA A 20 -2.32 -26.11 -10.09
N LYS A 21 -1.37 -27.03 -9.90
CA LYS A 21 -1.63 -28.48 -9.98
C LYS A 21 -2.63 -28.95 -8.93
N ARG A 22 -2.56 -28.44 -7.70
CA ARG A 22 -3.55 -28.75 -6.66
C ARG A 22 -4.95 -28.29 -7.07
N LEU A 23 -5.08 -27.11 -7.66
CA LEU A 23 -6.36 -26.62 -8.17
C LEU A 23 -6.92 -27.54 -9.29
N VAL A 24 -6.06 -27.92 -10.24
CA VAL A 24 -6.47 -28.85 -11.31
C VAL A 24 -7.03 -30.16 -10.75
N LEU A 25 -6.45 -30.66 -9.66
CA LEU A 25 -6.84 -31.91 -9.01
C LEU A 25 -8.01 -31.76 -8.02
N SER A 26 -8.41 -30.52 -7.68
CA SER A 26 -9.54 -30.28 -6.78
C SER A 26 -10.85 -30.57 -7.47
N SER A 27 -11.83 -31.09 -6.73
CA SER A 27 -13.20 -31.21 -7.24
C SER A 27 -13.86 -29.82 -7.38
N GLU A 28 -14.71 -29.63 -8.35
CA GLU A 28 -15.36 -28.32 -8.60
C GLU A 28 -16.12 -27.80 -7.37
N GLY A 29 -16.79 -28.66 -6.62
CA GLY A 29 -17.54 -28.27 -5.43
C GLY A 29 -16.69 -27.84 -4.22
N THR A 30 -15.35 -27.96 -4.29
CA THR A 30 -14.44 -27.55 -3.21
C THR A 30 -13.77 -26.20 -3.43
N LEU A 31 -13.97 -25.60 -4.61
CA LEU A 31 -13.38 -24.33 -4.92
C LEU A 31 -14.27 -23.18 -4.40
N PRO A 32 -13.67 -22.10 -3.86
CA PRO A 32 -14.42 -20.91 -3.52
C PRO A 32 -14.95 -20.24 -4.80
N ALA A 33 -16.06 -19.51 -4.69
CA ALA A 33 -16.57 -18.71 -5.80
C ALA A 33 -15.64 -17.55 -6.17
N GLU A 34 -14.95 -17.00 -5.15
CA GLU A 34 -14.10 -15.83 -5.30
C GLU A 34 -12.85 -15.92 -4.41
N VAL A 35 -11.77 -15.27 -4.87
CA VAL A 35 -10.53 -15.07 -4.10
C VAL A 35 -10.11 -13.60 -4.18
N TRP A 36 -9.75 -13.03 -3.03
CA TRP A 36 -9.44 -11.62 -2.91
C TRP A 36 -8.01 -11.41 -2.43
N PHE A 37 -7.30 -10.50 -3.08
CA PHE A 37 -5.90 -10.22 -2.83
C PHE A 37 -5.69 -8.75 -2.51
N ASN A 38 -4.92 -8.49 -1.46
CA ASN A 38 -4.50 -7.13 -1.12
C ASN A 38 -3.38 -6.69 -2.07
N HIS A 39 -3.52 -5.50 -2.68
CA HIS A 39 -2.56 -4.98 -3.65
C HIS A 39 -1.15 -4.80 -3.06
N GLU A 40 -1.01 -4.54 -1.77
CA GLU A 40 0.29 -4.35 -1.13
C GLU A 40 1.18 -5.59 -1.23
N ASN A 41 0.57 -6.76 -1.07
CA ASN A 41 1.27 -8.04 -1.08
C ASN A 41 1.25 -8.73 -2.46
N TYR A 42 0.27 -8.41 -3.30
CA TYR A 42 0.00 -9.12 -4.53
C TYR A 42 -0.12 -8.20 -5.74
N ARG A 43 0.87 -7.32 -5.93
CA ARG A 43 0.92 -6.45 -7.13
C ARG A 43 0.93 -7.28 -8.42
N PHE A 44 1.64 -8.41 -8.40
CA PHE A 44 1.69 -9.36 -9.51
C PHE A 44 0.75 -10.51 -9.23
N ARG A 45 -0.07 -10.80 -10.21
CA ARG A 45 -1.06 -11.86 -10.12
C ARG A 45 -0.37 -13.23 -10.00
N PRO A 46 -0.66 -14.04 -8.96
CA PRO A 46 -0.11 -15.39 -8.81
C PRO A 46 -0.54 -16.29 -9.98
N ILE A 47 0.38 -17.11 -10.51
CA ILE A 47 0.15 -17.96 -11.67
C ILE A 47 -1.03 -18.92 -11.46
N TRP A 48 -1.20 -19.45 -10.26
CA TRP A 48 -2.28 -20.38 -9.96
C TRP A 48 -3.69 -19.76 -10.10
N THR A 49 -3.82 -18.45 -10.04
CA THR A 49 -5.12 -17.77 -10.20
C THR A 49 -5.66 -17.84 -11.61
N TYR A 50 -4.81 -18.03 -12.63
CA TYR A 50 -5.24 -18.26 -14.00
C TYR A 50 -5.98 -19.60 -14.12
N GLU A 51 -5.46 -20.64 -13.45
CA GLU A 51 -6.13 -21.95 -13.41
C GLU A 51 -7.45 -21.86 -12.61
N ALA A 52 -7.44 -21.12 -11.49
CA ALA A 52 -8.65 -20.89 -10.71
C ALA A 52 -9.76 -20.22 -11.56
N GLU A 53 -9.41 -19.20 -12.35
CA GLU A 53 -10.37 -18.54 -13.22
C GLU A 53 -10.86 -19.41 -14.38
N ALA A 54 -9.99 -20.23 -14.96
CA ALA A 54 -10.39 -21.21 -15.96
C ALA A 54 -11.46 -22.20 -15.42
N ARG A 55 -11.56 -22.32 -14.10
CA ARG A 55 -12.53 -23.15 -13.39
C ARG A 55 -13.67 -22.36 -12.73
N GLY A 56 -13.86 -21.12 -13.13
CA GLY A 56 -14.97 -20.29 -12.71
C GLY A 56 -14.78 -19.52 -11.39
N VAL A 57 -13.61 -19.61 -10.75
CA VAL A 57 -13.28 -18.82 -9.55
C VAL A 57 -12.94 -17.40 -9.96
N LYS A 58 -13.63 -16.41 -9.43
CA LYS A 58 -13.33 -15.00 -9.72
C LYS A 58 -12.19 -14.51 -8.84
N SER A 59 -11.14 -13.91 -9.41
CA SER A 59 -10.06 -13.29 -8.64
C SER A 59 -10.15 -11.76 -8.68
N TYR A 60 -9.96 -11.16 -7.52
CA TYR A 60 -10.03 -9.73 -7.30
C TYR A 60 -8.76 -9.22 -6.64
N LEU A 61 -8.25 -8.08 -7.10
CA LEU A 61 -7.30 -7.27 -6.36
C LEU A 61 -8.05 -6.15 -5.68
N TYR A 62 -7.89 -5.97 -4.38
CA TYR A 62 -8.47 -4.84 -3.67
C TYR A 62 -7.39 -3.88 -3.14
N PHE A 63 -7.72 -2.61 -3.13
CA PHE A 63 -6.86 -1.56 -2.61
C PHE A 63 -7.27 -1.21 -1.18
N TYR A 64 -6.32 -1.31 -0.25
CA TYR A 64 -6.56 -0.93 1.15
C TYR A 64 -6.43 0.58 1.38
N SER A 65 -5.97 1.33 0.39
CA SER A 65 -5.84 2.78 0.41
C SER A 65 -5.91 3.39 -0.99
N ILE A 66 -6.16 4.68 -1.06
CA ILE A 66 -6.09 5.45 -2.31
C ILE A 66 -4.66 5.87 -2.67
N ASN A 67 -3.67 5.48 -1.88
CA ASN A 67 -2.27 5.82 -2.13
C ASN A 67 -1.72 5.02 -3.31
N ASN A 68 -1.84 5.59 -4.50
CA ASN A 68 -1.37 4.98 -5.75
C ASN A 68 0.11 5.26 -6.03
N GLN A 69 0.82 5.91 -5.11
CA GLN A 69 2.23 6.32 -5.29
C GLN A 69 2.46 7.12 -6.58
N VAL A 70 1.51 7.97 -6.91
CA VAL A 70 1.59 8.88 -8.05
C VAL A 70 2.30 10.13 -7.59
N ILE A 71 3.41 10.46 -8.22
CA ILE A 71 4.16 11.70 -7.96
C ILE A 71 4.04 12.56 -9.20
N GLN A 72 3.50 13.77 -9.05
CA GLN A 72 3.53 14.79 -10.08
C GLN A 72 4.53 15.87 -9.67
N PRO A 73 5.73 15.92 -10.26
CA PRO A 73 6.63 17.04 -10.13
C PRO A 73 5.98 18.32 -10.69
N ALA A 74 6.33 19.50 -10.16
CA ALA A 74 5.69 20.77 -10.49
C ALA A 74 5.63 21.08 -12.00
N ASP A 75 6.62 20.61 -12.77
CA ASP A 75 6.80 20.94 -14.18
C ASP A 75 6.75 19.72 -15.11
N HIS A 76 6.30 18.55 -14.65
CA HIS A 76 6.40 17.31 -15.40
C HIS A 76 5.13 16.49 -15.37
N GLU A 77 5.01 15.59 -16.35
CA GLU A 77 3.96 14.58 -16.36
C GLU A 77 4.03 13.67 -15.12
N ILE A 78 2.89 13.14 -14.74
CA ILE A 78 2.76 12.22 -13.61
C ILE A 78 3.73 11.04 -13.79
N ILE A 79 4.67 10.89 -12.87
CA ILE A 79 5.57 9.73 -12.82
C ILE A 79 4.88 8.64 -12.00
N ILE A 80 4.58 7.53 -12.66
CA ILE A 80 4.03 6.35 -12.01
C ILE A 80 5.12 5.32 -11.85
N SER A 81 5.10 4.66 -10.70
CA SER A 81 5.96 3.50 -10.49
C SER A 81 5.70 2.45 -11.57
N GLY A 82 6.78 2.00 -12.25
CA GLY A 82 6.68 1.09 -13.40
C GLY A 82 5.93 -0.22 -13.15
N TYR A 83 5.71 -0.59 -11.87
CA TYR A 83 4.98 -1.82 -11.56
C TYR A 83 3.46 -1.73 -11.87
N TRP A 84 2.87 -0.52 -11.94
CA TRP A 84 1.48 -0.36 -12.36
C TRP A 84 1.24 -0.86 -13.78
N HIS A 85 2.21 -0.67 -14.66
CA HIS A 85 2.16 -1.18 -16.03
C HIS A 85 2.25 -2.73 -16.11
N LEU A 86 2.71 -3.36 -15.05
CA LEU A 86 2.86 -4.81 -14.99
C LEU A 86 1.72 -5.52 -14.25
N MET A 87 0.77 -4.75 -13.70
CA MET A 87 -0.42 -5.32 -13.08
C MET A 87 -1.32 -5.95 -14.16
N ASN A 88 -1.71 -7.20 -13.95
CA ASN A 88 -2.56 -7.96 -14.88
C ASN A 88 -3.73 -8.64 -14.17
N TRP A 89 -4.36 -7.92 -13.27
CA TRP A 89 -5.55 -8.41 -12.57
C TRP A 89 -6.80 -8.20 -13.41
N PRO A 90 -7.67 -9.22 -13.55
CA PRO A 90 -8.90 -9.11 -14.37
C PRO A 90 -9.95 -8.24 -13.70
N ARG A 91 -9.90 -8.12 -12.35
CA ARG A 91 -10.85 -7.32 -11.56
C ARG A 91 -10.12 -6.62 -10.43
N CYS A 92 -10.40 -5.31 -10.31
CA CYS A 92 -9.86 -4.48 -9.24
C CYS A 92 -11.01 -3.81 -8.48
N LEU A 93 -10.99 -3.93 -7.15
CA LEU A 93 -11.89 -3.18 -6.27
C LEU A 93 -11.18 -1.90 -5.88
N VAL A 94 -11.73 -0.78 -6.29
CA VAL A 94 -11.19 0.57 -6.09
C VAL A 94 -12.09 1.38 -5.17
N TRP A 95 -11.55 2.42 -4.53
CA TRP A 95 -12.31 3.22 -3.59
C TRP A 95 -13.24 4.20 -4.28
N ASN A 96 -12.78 4.83 -5.36
CA ASN A 96 -13.51 5.89 -6.04
C ASN A 96 -13.12 5.98 -7.53
N SER A 97 -13.82 6.86 -8.24
CA SER A 97 -13.59 7.10 -9.67
C SER A 97 -12.21 7.67 -9.98
N GLN A 98 -11.63 8.49 -9.11
CA GLN A 98 -10.30 9.06 -9.34
C GLN A 98 -9.23 7.96 -9.32
N GLN A 99 -9.33 7.02 -8.40
CA GLN A 99 -8.43 5.86 -8.37
C GLN A 99 -8.61 4.99 -9.62
N GLU A 100 -9.85 4.78 -10.05
CA GLU A 100 -10.15 4.06 -11.29
C GLU A 100 -9.53 4.73 -12.52
N GLU A 101 -9.73 6.04 -12.70
CA GLU A 101 -9.18 6.82 -13.82
C GLU A 101 -7.64 6.72 -13.88
N ILE A 102 -6.97 6.84 -12.73
CA ILE A 102 -5.52 6.69 -12.65
C ILE A 102 -5.11 5.28 -13.09
N LEU A 103 -5.75 4.26 -12.58
CA LEU A 103 -5.41 2.88 -12.91
C LEU A 103 -5.69 2.56 -14.38
N GLN A 104 -6.82 2.99 -14.93
CA GLN A 104 -7.16 2.85 -16.36
C GLN A 104 -6.12 3.49 -17.27
N LYS A 105 -5.58 4.65 -16.89
CA LYS A 105 -4.58 5.35 -17.68
C LYS A 105 -3.24 4.59 -17.76
N TYR A 106 -2.90 3.80 -16.74
CA TYR A 106 -1.55 3.24 -16.59
C TYR A 106 -1.51 1.71 -16.63
N THR A 107 -2.64 1.04 -16.55
CA THR A 107 -2.73 -0.41 -16.77
C THR A 107 -3.07 -0.67 -18.24
N HIS A 108 -2.30 -1.53 -18.89
CA HIS A 108 -2.46 -1.80 -20.32
C HIS A 108 -3.43 -2.96 -20.63
N LEU A 109 -4.07 -3.52 -19.61
CA LEU A 109 -4.92 -4.71 -19.75
C LEU A 109 -6.40 -4.37 -19.55
N GLU A 110 -7.25 -5.15 -20.19
CA GLU A 110 -8.69 -5.12 -19.92
C GLU A 110 -8.96 -5.58 -18.48
N THR A 111 -9.04 -4.61 -17.59
CA THR A 111 -9.37 -4.81 -16.19
C THR A 111 -10.76 -4.27 -15.92
N THR A 112 -11.61 -5.06 -15.27
CA THR A 112 -12.89 -4.58 -14.75
C THR A 112 -12.65 -3.89 -13.41
N TYR A 113 -13.03 -2.63 -13.30
CA TYR A 113 -12.98 -1.88 -12.04
C TYR A 113 -14.35 -1.87 -11.38
N VAL A 114 -14.35 -2.06 -10.06
CA VAL A 114 -15.56 -1.97 -9.23
C VAL A 114 -15.29 -0.97 -8.11
N GLN A 115 -16.06 0.09 -8.08
CA GLN A 115 -15.97 1.09 -7.00
C GLN A 115 -16.64 0.52 -5.75
N ALA A 116 -15.83 0.13 -4.77
CA ALA A 116 -16.25 -0.54 -3.55
C ALA A 116 -16.19 0.36 -2.30
N GLY A 117 -15.65 1.58 -2.44
CA GLY A 117 -15.40 2.47 -1.30
C GLY A 117 -14.19 2.02 -0.46
N ASP A 118 -14.15 2.50 0.75
CA ASP A 118 -13.07 2.30 1.72
C ASP A 118 -13.21 0.98 2.51
N MET A 119 -13.19 -0.14 1.82
CA MET A 119 -13.42 -1.48 2.39
C MET A 119 -12.71 -1.81 3.72
N PRO A 120 -11.47 -1.31 4.01
CA PRO A 120 -10.80 -1.60 5.28
C PRO A 120 -11.35 -0.85 6.47
N TYR A 121 -12.21 0.13 6.25
CA TYR A 121 -12.78 0.96 7.29
C TYR A 121 -14.27 0.69 7.40
N SER A 122 -14.74 0.58 8.62
CA SER A 122 -16.18 0.54 8.94
C SER A 122 -16.57 1.85 9.58
N ASP A 123 -17.80 2.23 9.40
CA ASP A 123 -18.36 3.36 10.15
C ASP A 123 -18.23 3.07 11.65
N SER A 124 -17.58 3.98 12.36
CA SER A 124 -17.54 3.96 13.81
C SER A 124 -18.75 4.72 14.33
N ASN A 125 -19.52 4.08 15.19
CA ASN A 125 -20.58 4.76 15.95
C ASN A 125 -19.99 5.51 17.17
N GLU A 126 -18.67 5.54 17.33
CA GLU A 126 -18.03 6.30 18.40
C GLU A 126 -18.08 7.79 18.08
N GLU A 127 -18.77 8.54 18.90
CA GLU A 127 -18.71 9.99 18.88
C GLU A 127 -17.31 10.43 19.31
N LEU A 128 -16.62 11.14 18.41
CA LEU A 128 -15.34 11.74 18.76
C LEU A 128 -15.60 12.85 19.80
N THR A 129 -14.89 12.79 20.91
CA THR A 129 -14.93 13.88 21.91
C THR A 129 -14.40 15.16 21.25
N PRO A 130 -15.20 16.23 21.19
CA PRO A 130 -14.71 17.50 20.63
C PRO A 130 -13.48 17.97 21.39
N LEU A 131 -12.47 18.44 20.67
CA LEU A 131 -11.32 19.09 21.28
C LEU A 131 -11.75 20.45 21.86
N SER A 132 -11.21 20.78 23.04
CA SER A 132 -11.50 22.05 23.72
C SER A 132 -10.89 23.27 23.01
N SER A 133 -9.95 23.05 22.09
CA SER A 133 -9.26 24.09 21.34
C SER A 133 -9.10 23.67 19.86
N PRO A 134 -8.98 24.63 18.94
CA PRO A 134 -8.63 24.30 17.56
C PRO A 134 -7.32 23.52 17.49
N ALA A 135 -7.26 22.51 16.63
CA ALA A 135 -6.12 21.61 16.56
C ALA A 135 -5.72 21.29 15.12
N ILE A 136 -4.44 20.94 14.96
CA ILE A 136 -3.88 20.38 13.73
C ILE A 136 -3.66 18.89 13.95
N ALA A 137 -4.26 18.05 13.12
CA ALA A 137 -4.00 16.62 13.13
C ALA A 137 -2.80 16.27 12.23
N VAL A 138 -1.75 15.71 12.81
CA VAL A 138 -0.55 15.25 12.09
C VAL A 138 -0.53 13.72 12.09
N PHE A 139 -0.67 13.14 10.90
CA PHE A 139 -0.54 11.71 10.70
C PHE A 139 0.93 11.38 10.43
N ASP A 140 1.54 10.72 11.39
CA ASP A 140 2.96 10.46 11.37
C ASP A 140 3.39 9.47 10.27
N THR A 141 4.47 9.83 9.59
CA THR A 141 5.23 8.94 8.72
C THR A 141 6.59 8.70 9.37
N PRO A 142 6.82 7.53 9.99
CA PRO A 142 8.06 7.29 10.71
C PRO A 142 9.28 7.43 9.81
N SER A 143 10.38 7.96 10.34
CA SER A 143 11.66 7.91 9.68
C SER A 143 12.11 6.46 9.54
N TYR A 144 12.58 6.07 8.36
CA TYR A 144 13.18 4.76 8.17
C TYR A 144 14.69 4.88 8.27
N VAL A 145 15.29 3.97 9.04
CA VAL A 145 16.74 3.81 9.02
C VAL A 145 17.17 3.54 7.58
N LEU A 146 18.03 4.40 7.07
CA LEU A 146 18.48 4.48 5.67
C LEU A 146 18.89 3.14 5.04
N ASP A 147 19.39 2.21 5.85
CA ASP A 147 19.95 0.94 5.39
C ASP A 147 18.93 0.00 4.72
N VAL A 148 17.67 0.02 5.17
CA VAL A 148 16.64 -0.86 4.60
C VAL A 148 16.09 -0.31 3.29
N THR A 149 15.96 1.01 3.18
CA THR A 149 15.47 1.67 1.96
C THR A 149 16.50 1.69 0.84
N PHE A 150 17.78 1.80 1.17
CA PHE A 150 18.87 1.71 0.18
C PHE A 150 18.97 0.34 -0.47
N SER A 151 18.81 -0.73 0.30
CA SER A 151 18.86 -2.10 -0.22
C SER A 151 17.72 -2.43 -1.19
N LEU A 152 16.61 -1.68 -1.12
CA LEU A 152 15.45 -1.83 -2.02
C LEU A 152 15.42 -0.81 -3.16
N GLY A 153 16.44 0.05 -3.29
CA GLY A 153 16.52 1.09 -4.32
C GLY A 153 15.47 2.20 -4.18
N GLN A 154 14.76 2.29 -3.05
CA GLN A 154 13.73 3.28 -2.80
C GLN A 154 14.27 4.36 -1.87
N VAL A 155 14.65 5.50 -2.41
CA VAL A 155 15.08 6.67 -1.62
C VAL A 155 13.93 7.66 -1.52
N TYR A 156 13.13 7.55 -0.49
CA TYR A 156 12.14 8.58 -0.17
C TYR A 156 12.83 9.72 0.61
N LYS A 157 13.16 10.81 -0.09
CA LYS A 157 13.86 11.96 0.50
C LYS A 157 13.11 12.55 1.70
N TYR A 158 11.77 12.51 1.70
CA TYR A 158 10.92 13.02 2.77
C TYR A 158 10.91 12.13 4.03
N GLN A 159 11.46 10.92 3.97
CA GLN A 159 11.57 10.02 5.14
C GLN A 159 12.93 10.10 5.82
N LYS A 160 13.78 11.05 5.43
CA LYS A 160 15.03 11.30 6.13
C LYS A 160 14.75 12.01 7.44
N ASP A 161 15.46 11.62 8.51
CA ASP A 161 15.28 12.14 9.85
C ASP A 161 15.25 13.66 9.89
N HIS A 162 16.22 14.33 9.26
CA HIS A 162 16.31 15.79 9.26
C HIS A 162 15.12 16.47 8.51
N VAL A 163 14.50 15.81 7.53
CA VAL A 163 13.33 16.35 6.83
C VAL A 163 12.09 16.22 7.69
N ILE A 164 11.92 15.09 8.38
CA ILE A 164 10.82 14.88 9.32
C ILE A 164 10.96 15.81 10.52
N GLU A 165 12.17 15.94 11.08
CA GLU A 165 12.44 16.86 12.19
C GLU A 165 12.10 18.32 11.80
N ALA A 166 12.57 18.79 10.63
CA ALA A 166 12.25 20.12 10.15
C ALA A 166 10.73 20.31 9.95
N PHE A 167 10.04 19.31 9.41
CA PHE A 167 8.59 19.37 9.27
C PHE A 167 7.88 19.54 10.63
N TYR A 168 8.31 18.80 11.66
CA TYR A 168 7.73 18.96 12.99
C TYR A 168 8.08 20.30 13.64
N ASP A 169 9.32 20.79 13.48
CA ASP A 169 9.72 22.12 13.95
C ASP A 169 8.82 23.21 13.33
N ASP A 170 8.58 23.17 12.00
CA ASP A 170 7.71 24.09 11.29
C ASP A 170 6.25 23.99 11.77
N MET A 171 5.74 22.76 12.00
CA MET A 171 4.38 22.56 12.51
C MET A 171 4.20 23.08 13.92
N ILE A 172 5.19 22.92 14.79
CA ILE A 172 5.18 23.44 16.17
C ILE A 172 5.19 24.97 16.15
N GLU A 173 6.02 25.58 15.30
CA GLU A 173 6.08 27.02 15.16
C GLU A 173 4.73 27.57 14.65
N ALA A 174 4.18 26.98 13.60
CA ALA A 174 2.89 27.36 13.05
C ALA A 174 1.75 27.22 14.07
N ALA A 175 1.74 26.16 14.86
CA ALA A 175 0.73 25.92 15.89
C ALA A 175 0.82 26.99 17.00
N ARG A 176 2.03 27.28 17.48
CA ARG A 176 2.25 28.34 18.48
C ARG A 176 1.82 29.72 17.99
N ALA A 177 2.15 30.04 16.72
CA ALA A 177 1.79 31.33 16.14
C ALA A 177 0.27 31.53 15.98
N ASN A 178 -0.51 30.44 15.95
CA ASN A 178 -1.96 30.48 15.74
C ASN A 178 -2.76 29.95 16.94
N ASP A 179 -2.14 29.74 18.08
CA ASP A 179 -2.76 29.20 19.29
C ASP A 179 -3.52 27.87 19.05
N LEU A 180 -2.87 26.96 18.33
CA LEU A 180 -3.40 25.66 17.97
C LEU A 180 -2.75 24.53 18.77
N VAL A 181 -3.50 23.46 19.02
CA VAL A 181 -2.98 22.21 19.59
C VAL A 181 -2.54 21.28 18.45
N ILE A 182 -1.40 20.61 18.60
CA ILE A 182 -0.98 19.55 17.67
C ILE A 182 -1.40 18.20 18.22
N CYS A 183 -2.18 17.48 17.44
CA CYS A 183 -2.56 16.09 17.70
C CYS A 183 -1.81 15.17 16.76
N THR A 184 -0.92 14.34 17.27
CA THR A 184 -0.16 13.39 16.46
C THR A 184 -0.74 11.99 16.54
N LYS A 185 -0.81 11.29 15.43
CA LYS A 185 -1.14 9.86 15.38
C LYS A 185 0.07 9.07 14.92
N GLU A 186 0.68 8.35 15.86
CA GLU A 186 1.80 7.47 15.57
C GLU A 186 1.37 6.20 14.82
N LYS A 187 2.21 5.77 13.86
CA LYS A 187 2.09 4.46 13.25
C LYS A 187 2.75 3.40 14.16
N ALA A 188 1.95 2.69 14.91
CA ALA A 188 2.34 1.84 16.06
C ALA A 188 3.45 0.77 15.81
N ARG A 189 3.84 0.48 14.57
CA ARG A 189 4.71 -0.67 14.26
C ARG A 189 6.21 -0.41 14.24
N HIS A 190 6.68 0.83 14.32
CA HIS A 190 8.08 1.16 14.01
C HIS A 190 8.88 1.85 15.11
N LYS A 191 8.45 1.76 16.37
CA LYS A 191 9.16 2.40 17.52
C LYS A 191 10.65 2.01 17.66
N ARG A 192 11.09 0.90 17.07
CA ARG A 192 12.49 0.42 17.21
C ARG A 192 13.52 1.20 16.37
N HIS A 193 13.06 2.06 15.48
CA HIS A 193 13.92 2.75 14.52
C HIS A 193 13.80 4.28 14.57
N LEU A 194 13.10 4.80 15.58
CA LEU A 194 12.91 6.24 15.75
C LEU A 194 14.15 6.87 16.36
N THR A 195 14.55 8.05 15.90
CA THR A 195 15.62 8.80 16.52
C THR A 195 15.23 9.30 17.91
N ALA A 196 16.21 9.52 18.80
CA ALA A 196 15.96 10.04 20.14
C ALA A 196 15.29 11.43 20.11
N ARG A 197 15.65 12.27 19.13
CA ARG A 197 15.06 13.60 18.93
C ARG A 197 13.59 13.50 18.49
N TYR A 198 13.29 12.60 17.56
CA TYR A 198 11.92 12.35 17.11
C TYR A 198 11.03 11.89 18.26
N LEU A 199 11.52 10.97 19.10
CA LEU A 199 10.79 10.53 20.30
C LEU A 199 10.58 11.68 21.31
N HIS A 200 11.52 12.64 21.38
CA HIS A 200 11.37 13.83 22.22
C HIS A 200 10.30 14.80 21.70
N ILE A 201 10.13 14.89 20.38
CA ILE A 201 9.09 15.74 19.78
C ILE A 201 7.70 15.17 20.03
N LEU A 202 7.55 13.84 20.07
CA LEU A 202 6.26 13.17 20.26
C LEU A 202 5.79 13.13 21.73
N ASN A 203 6.66 13.38 22.71
CA ASN A 203 6.35 13.43 24.14
C ASN A 203 6.20 14.88 24.63
#